data_f0c4409b7e06c7c003b7b4f58795be19
#
_entry.id   f0c4409b7e06c7c003b7b4f58795be19
#
_cell.length_a   1.000
_cell.length_b   1.000
_cell.length_c   1.000
_cell.angle_alpha   90.00
_cell.angle_beta   90.00
_cell.angle_gamma   90.00
#
_symmetry.space_group_name_H-M   'P 1'
#
loop_
_entity.id
_entity.type
_entity.pdbx_description
1 polymer ?
#
loop_
_entity_poly.entity_id
_entity_poly.type
_entity_poly.pdbx_seq_one_letter_code
_entity_poly.pdbx_strand_id
1 'polypeptide(L)'
;CIRDRAQAVKATGKEEKVLEELLQEMSNIGLLEYNWENPKHEKQYVLPMYVPGSAEFFNMKLDQIKEHPEVASFFERMAFLPLQKVTPMVPPGGAGIGMHVIPVEKAIETENESVSVEHISHWLDKYDGKYAAGPCSCRYSRGVLGEGCADDPEDWCIGVGDMADYLVETNKGHYITREKVMEILQRAEDNGFVHQITNIDGEDKIFAICNCNVNICNALRTSQLFNTPNMSRSAYVAKVETKDCVACGRCVCLLYT
;
A
#
# COMPACT_ATOMS: atom_id res chain seq x y z
N CYS A 1 16.28 -9.90 -1.91
CA CYS A 1 17.06 -10.46 -3.03
C CYS A 1 16.30 -10.24 -4.33
N ILE A 2 16.90 -9.51 -5.25
CA ILE A 2 16.40 -9.33 -6.62
C ILE A 2 17.15 -10.32 -7.50
N ARG A 3 16.42 -11.11 -8.29
CA ARG A 3 17.04 -12.07 -9.20
C ARG A 3 16.31 -12.10 -10.54
N ASP A 4 17.08 -12.01 -11.61
CA ASP A 4 16.60 -12.39 -12.93
C ASP A 4 16.47 -13.93 -13.05
N ARG A 5 15.79 -14.37 -14.10
CA ARG A 5 15.53 -15.79 -14.33
C ARG A 5 16.84 -16.61 -14.42
N ALA A 6 17.86 -16.10 -15.11
CA ALA A 6 19.13 -16.80 -15.27
C ALA A 6 19.88 -17.00 -13.94
N GLN A 7 19.86 -15.96 -13.08
CA GLN A 7 20.43 -16.05 -11.73
C GLN A 7 19.68 -17.06 -10.86
N ALA A 8 18.36 -17.13 -10.98
CA ALA A 8 17.53 -18.07 -10.23
C ALA A 8 17.78 -19.52 -10.70
N VAL A 9 17.90 -19.78 -12.01
CA VAL A 9 18.30 -21.08 -12.56
C VAL A 9 19.65 -21.51 -12.00
N LYS A 10 20.65 -20.61 -12.06
CA LYS A 10 21.99 -20.90 -11.55
C LYS A 10 22.00 -21.19 -10.05
N ALA A 11 21.17 -20.49 -9.27
CA ALA A 11 21.11 -20.65 -7.82
C ALA A 11 20.39 -21.92 -7.37
N THR A 12 19.39 -22.37 -8.13
CA THR A 12 18.53 -23.52 -7.74
C THR A 12 18.91 -24.82 -8.45
N GLY A 13 19.62 -24.75 -9.59
CA GLY A 13 19.89 -25.89 -10.45
C GLY A 13 18.65 -26.49 -11.11
N LYS A 14 17.51 -25.83 -11.06
CA LYS A 14 16.26 -26.31 -11.66
C LYS A 14 16.23 -26.01 -13.17
N GLU A 15 15.49 -26.83 -13.90
CA GLU A 15 15.17 -26.55 -15.30
C GLU A 15 14.45 -25.21 -15.43
N GLU A 16 14.81 -24.43 -16.45
CA GLU A 16 14.32 -23.07 -16.64
C GLU A 16 12.80 -22.99 -16.68
N LYS A 17 12.15 -23.92 -17.40
CA LYS A 17 10.69 -23.97 -17.51
C LYS A 17 10.01 -24.25 -16.17
N VAL A 18 10.52 -25.22 -15.42
CA VAL A 18 9.99 -25.59 -14.10
C VAL A 18 10.15 -24.41 -13.13
N LEU A 19 11.29 -23.70 -13.20
CA LEU A 19 11.53 -22.55 -12.37
C LEU A 19 10.59 -21.39 -12.70
N GLU A 20 10.34 -21.13 -13.98
CA GLU A 20 9.42 -20.07 -14.43
C GLU A 20 8.00 -20.33 -13.94
N GLU A 21 7.52 -21.57 -14.04
CA GLU A 21 6.21 -21.97 -13.50
C GLU A 21 6.12 -21.74 -11.98
N LEU A 22 7.15 -22.13 -11.24
CA LEU A 22 7.21 -21.91 -9.78
C LEU A 22 7.26 -20.43 -9.40
N LEU A 23 8.06 -19.63 -10.08
CA LEU A 23 8.16 -18.19 -9.82
C LEU A 23 6.84 -17.48 -10.13
N GLN A 24 6.17 -17.89 -11.21
CA GLN A 24 4.84 -17.35 -11.54
C GLN A 24 3.79 -17.76 -10.49
N GLU A 25 3.80 -19.01 -10.04
CA GLU A 25 2.90 -19.49 -8.98
C GLU A 25 3.13 -18.71 -7.67
N MET A 26 4.38 -18.56 -7.25
CA MET A 26 4.73 -17.79 -6.06
C MET A 26 4.31 -16.32 -6.18
N SER A 27 4.38 -15.75 -7.36
CA SER A 27 3.90 -14.36 -7.60
C SER A 27 2.36 -14.28 -7.59
N ASN A 28 1.69 -15.28 -8.17
CA ASN A 28 0.23 -15.34 -8.18
C ASN A 28 -0.36 -15.39 -6.77
N ILE A 29 0.27 -16.14 -5.87
CA ILE A 29 -0.17 -16.22 -4.47
C ILE A 29 0.35 -15.06 -3.60
N GLY A 30 1.21 -14.20 -4.12
CA GLY A 30 1.70 -13.00 -3.41
C GLY A 30 2.97 -13.19 -2.59
N LEU A 31 3.69 -14.31 -2.73
CA LEU A 31 4.98 -14.54 -2.07
C LEU A 31 6.13 -13.80 -2.74
N LEU A 32 6.04 -13.55 -4.02
CA LEU A 32 6.99 -12.77 -4.79
C LEU A 32 6.27 -11.63 -5.49
N GLU A 33 6.97 -10.54 -5.66
CA GLU A 33 6.66 -9.50 -6.62
C GLU A 33 7.68 -9.52 -7.76
N TYR A 34 7.41 -8.78 -8.82
CA TYR A 34 8.37 -8.59 -9.91
C TYR A 34 8.22 -7.22 -10.53
N ASN A 35 9.28 -6.78 -11.16
CA ASN A 35 9.35 -5.55 -11.92
C ASN A 35 10.27 -5.74 -13.15
N TRP A 36 10.41 -4.71 -13.97
CA TRP A 36 11.29 -4.69 -15.16
C TRP A 36 12.36 -3.60 -15.07
N GLU A 37 12.74 -3.21 -13.87
CA GLU A 37 13.63 -2.08 -13.59
C GLU A 37 15.11 -2.33 -13.87
N ASN A 38 15.46 -3.44 -14.50
CA ASN A 38 16.83 -3.69 -14.91
C ASN A 38 17.12 -3.10 -16.31
N PRO A 39 18.41 -2.89 -16.67
CA PRO A 39 18.79 -2.28 -17.95
C PRO A 39 18.32 -3.06 -19.20
N LYS A 40 17.97 -4.32 -19.05
CA LYS A 40 17.50 -5.18 -20.14
C LYS A 40 15.98 -5.21 -20.26
N HIS A 41 15.27 -4.58 -19.33
CA HIS A 41 13.80 -4.67 -19.19
C HIS A 41 13.29 -6.12 -19.14
N GLU A 42 14.07 -7.00 -18.52
CA GLU A 42 13.66 -8.38 -18.26
C GLU A 42 12.96 -8.47 -16.90
N LYS A 43 11.98 -9.39 -16.79
CA LYS A 43 11.28 -9.63 -15.52
C LYS A 43 12.28 -10.08 -14.45
N GLN A 44 12.33 -9.37 -13.33
CA GLN A 44 13.15 -9.71 -12.18
C GLN A 44 12.25 -9.90 -10.95
N TYR A 45 12.48 -10.99 -10.23
CA TYR A 45 11.69 -11.37 -9.08
C TYR A 45 12.29 -10.85 -7.80
N VAL A 46 11.44 -10.32 -6.94
CA VAL A 46 11.81 -9.70 -5.67
C VAL A 46 11.06 -10.41 -4.55
N LEU A 47 11.75 -10.69 -3.47
CA LEU A 47 11.09 -11.07 -2.22
C LEU A 47 10.62 -9.78 -1.55
N PRO A 48 9.32 -9.50 -1.52
CA PRO A 48 8.80 -8.28 -0.94
C PRO A 48 9.03 -8.24 0.57
N MET A 49 8.96 -7.07 1.15
CA MET A 49 8.77 -6.95 2.60
C MET A 49 7.46 -7.63 3.00
N TYR A 50 7.30 -7.91 4.29
CA TYR A 50 6.06 -8.52 4.73
C TYR A 50 4.90 -7.50 4.73
N VAL A 51 5.11 -6.30 5.28
CA VAL A 51 4.15 -5.19 5.30
C VAL A 51 4.91 -3.86 5.12
N PRO A 52 4.58 -3.04 4.13
CA PRO A 52 3.72 -3.32 2.99
C PRO A 52 4.40 -4.29 2.01
N GLY A 53 3.66 -5.26 1.49
CA GLY A 53 4.20 -6.22 0.53
C GLY A 53 3.43 -7.55 0.51
N SER A 54 4.09 -8.68 0.82
CA SER A 54 3.48 -10.01 0.68
C SER A 54 2.18 -10.17 1.45
N ALA A 55 2.04 -9.56 2.62
CA ALA A 55 0.80 -9.61 3.40
C ALA A 55 -0.39 -8.98 2.66
N GLU A 56 -0.17 -7.84 2.03
CA GLU A 56 -1.18 -7.20 1.20
C GLU A 56 -1.48 -8.04 -0.04
N PHE A 57 -0.46 -8.53 -0.73
CA PHE A 57 -0.63 -9.32 -1.95
C PHE A 57 -1.41 -10.61 -1.71
N PHE A 58 -1.20 -11.28 -0.58
CA PHE A 58 -2.02 -12.42 -0.18
C PHE A 58 -3.49 -12.04 0.00
N ASN A 59 -3.77 -10.95 0.68
CA ASN A 59 -5.12 -10.52 1.00
C ASN A 59 -5.84 -9.82 -0.18
N MET A 60 -5.12 -9.43 -1.22
CA MET A 60 -5.72 -8.89 -2.45
C MET A 60 -6.26 -10.00 -3.36
N LYS A 61 -5.86 -11.25 -3.15
CA LYS A 61 -6.36 -12.39 -3.92
C LYS A 61 -7.61 -12.96 -3.26
N LEU A 62 -8.76 -12.39 -3.60
CA LEU A 62 -10.03 -12.60 -2.92
C LEU A 62 -10.47 -14.07 -2.91
N ASP A 63 -10.23 -14.82 -3.98
CA ASP A 63 -10.58 -16.23 -4.06
C ASP A 63 -9.76 -17.06 -3.07
N GLN A 64 -8.46 -16.80 -2.98
CA GLN A 64 -7.58 -17.46 -2.01
C GLN A 64 -8.01 -17.19 -0.57
N ILE A 65 -8.42 -15.97 -0.26
CA ILE A 65 -8.88 -15.62 1.10
C ILE A 65 -10.23 -16.26 1.42
N LYS A 66 -11.11 -16.46 0.45
CA LYS A 66 -12.36 -17.20 0.66
C LYS A 66 -12.10 -18.67 1.01
N GLU A 67 -11.09 -19.29 0.38
CA GLU A 67 -10.68 -20.66 0.66
C GLU A 67 -9.86 -20.78 1.95
N HIS A 68 -9.05 -19.74 2.27
CA HIS A 68 -8.10 -19.71 3.39
C HIS A 68 -8.30 -18.47 4.27
N PRO A 69 -9.42 -18.34 4.99
CA PRO A 69 -9.71 -17.16 5.83
C PRO A 69 -8.71 -16.97 6.99
N GLU A 70 -7.96 -18.03 7.34
CA GLU A 70 -6.87 -17.96 8.31
C GLU A 70 -5.76 -16.98 7.90
N VAL A 71 -5.57 -16.74 6.60
CA VAL A 71 -4.61 -15.76 6.08
C VAL A 71 -5.03 -14.34 6.48
N ALA A 72 -6.31 -14.00 6.34
CA ALA A 72 -6.85 -12.73 6.80
C ALA A 72 -6.70 -12.55 8.32
N SER A 73 -6.97 -13.62 9.08
CA SER A 73 -6.80 -13.65 10.53
C SER A 73 -5.34 -13.42 10.92
N PHE A 74 -4.41 -14.07 10.24
CA PHE A 74 -2.98 -13.90 10.48
C PHE A 74 -2.54 -12.47 10.20
N PHE A 75 -2.95 -11.87 9.08
CA PHE A 75 -2.65 -10.50 8.71
C PHE A 75 -3.14 -9.49 9.77
N GLU A 76 -4.39 -9.62 10.21
CA GLU A 76 -4.96 -8.73 11.22
C GLU A 76 -4.28 -8.88 12.58
N ARG A 77 -4.03 -10.10 13.02
CA ARG A 77 -3.48 -10.38 14.37
C ARG A 77 -1.98 -10.17 14.46
N MET A 78 -1.27 -10.32 13.34
CA MET A 78 0.16 -10.15 13.32
C MET A 78 0.60 -8.74 13.67
N ALA A 79 -0.19 -7.72 13.32
CA ALA A 79 0.07 -6.35 13.72
C ALA A 79 0.09 -6.17 15.25
N PHE A 80 -0.63 -7.02 16.00
CA PHE A 80 -0.77 -6.90 17.45
C PHE A 80 0.16 -7.82 18.24
N LEU A 81 0.47 -9.03 17.74
CA LEU A 81 1.23 -10.02 18.51
C LEU A 81 2.74 -9.78 18.56
N PRO A 82 3.44 -9.51 17.46
CA PRO A 82 4.87 -9.30 17.49
C PRO A 82 5.25 -7.94 18.07
N LEU A 83 4.43 -6.90 17.89
CA LEU A 83 4.76 -5.56 18.34
C LEU A 83 4.78 -5.46 19.86
N GLN A 84 3.93 -6.19 20.58
CA GLN A 84 4.05 -6.31 22.03
C GLN A 84 5.36 -6.96 22.47
N LYS A 85 5.92 -7.88 21.66
CA LYS A 85 7.19 -8.56 21.97
C LYS A 85 8.40 -7.82 21.44
N VAL A 86 8.28 -7.09 20.33
CA VAL A 86 9.38 -6.33 19.71
C VAL A 86 9.44 -4.87 20.15
N THR A 87 8.40 -4.32 20.79
CA THR A 87 8.40 -2.96 21.30
C THR A 87 9.65 -2.61 22.15
N PRO A 88 10.15 -3.51 22.99
CA PRO A 88 11.42 -3.27 23.71
C PRO A 88 12.67 -3.26 22.81
N MET A 89 12.57 -3.83 21.60
CA MET A 89 13.69 -3.91 20.64
C MET A 89 13.66 -2.79 19.60
N VAL A 90 12.54 -2.05 19.52
CA VAL A 90 12.39 -0.91 18.60
C VAL A 90 12.93 0.34 19.31
N PRO A 91 13.87 1.10 18.71
CA PRO A 91 14.38 2.32 19.31
C PRO A 91 13.27 3.30 19.67
N PRO A 92 13.45 4.18 20.65
CA PRO A 92 12.53 5.27 20.91
C PRO A 92 12.30 6.08 19.63
N GLY A 93 11.03 6.17 19.19
CA GLY A 93 10.65 6.75 17.90
C GLY A 93 10.33 5.71 16.82
N GLY A 94 10.53 4.41 17.10
CA GLY A 94 10.15 3.30 16.24
C GLY A 94 11.01 3.13 15.00
N ALA A 95 10.84 1.99 14.33
CA ALA A 95 11.39 1.78 12.99
C ALA A 95 10.60 2.55 11.90
N GLY A 96 9.44 3.07 12.26
CA GLY A 96 8.54 3.77 11.35
C GLY A 96 7.65 2.83 10.53
N ILE A 97 6.57 3.38 10.03
CA ILE A 97 5.67 2.72 9.08
C ILE A 97 6.12 3.10 7.66
N GLY A 98 6.29 2.12 6.78
CA GLY A 98 6.74 2.29 5.39
C GLY A 98 5.69 2.94 4.48
N MET A 99 4.96 3.89 5.00
CA MET A 99 3.91 4.64 4.30
C MET A 99 4.10 6.13 4.59
N HIS A 100 3.77 6.95 3.61
CA HIS A 100 3.79 8.40 3.73
C HIS A 100 2.37 8.94 3.55
N VAL A 101 1.83 9.57 4.60
CA VAL A 101 0.54 10.27 4.55
C VAL A 101 0.74 11.58 3.78
N ILE A 102 -0.05 11.78 2.74
CA ILE A 102 -0.02 13.00 1.93
C ILE A 102 -1.33 13.78 2.07
N PRO A 103 -1.30 15.11 1.93
CA PRO A 103 -2.51 15.91 1.99
C PRO A 103 -3.42 15.66 0.79
N VAL A 104 -4.69 16.00 0.94
CA VAL A 104 -5.60 16.18 -0.19
C VAL A 104 -5.08 17.38 -1.00
N GLU A 105 -4.65 17.18 -2.24
CA GLU A 105 -3.91 18.17 -3.03
C GLU A 105 -4.66 19.49 -3.17
N LYS A 106 -5.97 19.46 -3.40
CA LYS A 106 -6.82 20.68 -3.47
C LYS A 106 -6.94 21.46 -2.15
N ALA A 107 -6.49 20.89 -1.02
CA ALA A 107 -6.49 21.56 0.28
C ALA A 107 -5.14 22.22 0.61
N ILE A 108 -4.17 22.13 -0.28
CA ILE A 108 -2.86 22.77 -0.11
C ILE A 108 -2.99 24.26 -0.41
N GLU A 109 -2.73 25.10 0.58
CA GLU A 109 -2.83 26.56 0.47
C GLU A 109 -1.53 27.25 0.03
N THR A 110 -0.43 26.51 -0.10
CA THR A 110 0.89 27.06 -0.45
C THR A 110 1.42 26.45 -1.73
N GLU A 111 1.84 27.30 -2.66
CA GLU A 111 2.55 26.90 -3.89
C GLU A 111 4.04 26.65 -3.56
N ASN A 112 4.36 25.55 -2.94
CA ASN A 112 5.74 25.17 -2.66
C ASN A 112 6.15 23.96 -3.53
N GLU A 113 6.79 24.23 -4.66
CA GLU A 113 7.28 23.22 -5.60
C GLU A 113 8.28 22.24 -4.98
N SER A 114 8.91 22.60 -3.87
CA SER A 114 9.91 21.75 -3.21
C SER A 114 9.32 20.49 -2.55
N VAL A 115 8.00 20.41 -2.44
CA VAL A 115 7.28 19.26 -1.86
C VAL A 115 6.35 18.59 -2.87
N SER A 116 6.67 18.67 -4.14
CA SER A 116 5.89 18.06 -5.24
C SER A 116 5.63 16.56 -5.04
N VAL A 117 6.52 15.84 -4.37
CA VAL A 117 6.35 14.43 -4.02
C VAL A 117 5.16 14.15 -3.10
N GLU A 118 4.60 15.15 -2.45
CA GLU A 118 3.37 15.05 -1.66
C GLU A 118 2.11 15.40 -2.47
N HIS A 119 2.24 15.72 -3.76
CA HIS A 119 1.13 15.96 -4.67
C HIS A 119 0.82 14.68 -5.45
N ILE A 120 -0.42 14.25 -5.41
CA ILE A 120 -0.85 13.06 -6.18
C ILE A 120 -0.66 13.27 -7.67
N SER A 121 -0.93 14.47 -8.17
CA SER A 121 -0.72 14.84 -9.58
C SER A 121 0.70 14.55 -10.06
N HIS A 122 1.72 14.85 -9.25
CA HIS A 122 3.11 14.55 -9.55
C HIS A 122 3.32 13.05 -9.87
N TRP A 123 2.76 12.18 -9.06
CA TRP A 123 2.88 10.73 -9.25
C TRP A 123 2.07 10.23 -10.45
N LEU A 124 0.90 10.81 -10.67
CA LEU A 124 0.09 10.47 -11.83
C LEU A 124 0.77 10.89 -13.14
N ASP A 125 1.46 12.02 -13.15
CA ASP A 125 2.23 12.46 -14.32
C ASP A 125 3.46 11.56 -14.54
N LYS A 126 4.15 11.19 -13.46
CA LYS A 126 5.33 10.32 -13.52
C LYS A 126 5.04 8.93 -14.07
N TYR A 127 3.91 8.35 -13.70
CA TYR A 127 3.49 7.00 -14.09
C TYR A 127 2.37 7.01 -15.14
N ASP A 128 2.30 8.05 -15.98
CA ASP A 128 1.19 8.26 -16.91
C ASP A 128 0.87 7.02 -17.76
N GLY A 129 -0.42 6.68 -17.79
CA GLY A 129 -0.94 5.52 -18.50
C GLY A 129 -0.71 4.15 -17.83
N LYS A 130 -0.02 4.07 -16.68
CA LYS A 130 0.25 2.82 -15.96
C LYS A 130 -0.37 2.81 -14.58
N TYR A 131 -1.68 2.57 -14.53
CA TYR A 131 -2.44 2.48 -13.29
C TYR A 131 -3.29 1.22 -13.26
N ALA A 132 -3.36 0.59 -12.09
CA ALA A 132 -4.28 -0.51 -11.82
C ALA A 132 -4.98 -0.28 -10.48
N ALA A 133 -6.26 -0.58 -10.41
CA ALA A 133 -7.00 -0.63 -9.16
C ALA A 133 -7.12 -2.07 -8.67
N GLY A 134 -7.14 -2.23 -7.36
CA GLY A 134 -7.32 -3.52 -6.73
C GLY A 134 -8.01 -3.40 -5.37
N PRO A 135 -8.41 -4.56 -4.79
CA PRO A 135 -9.07 -4.59 -3.50
C PRO A 135 -8.15 -4.11 -2.40
N CYS A 136 -8.73 -3.42 -1.42
CA CYS A 136 -8.00 -3.05 -0.23
C CYS A 136 -7.83 -4.26 0.71
N SER A 137 -6.61 -4.77 0.84
CA SER A 137 -6.28 -5.91 1.70
C SER A 137 -6.73 -5.70 3.16
N CYS A 138 -6.54 -4.51 3.72
CA CYS A 138 -6.95 -4.19 5.08
C CYS A 138 -8.47 -4.25 5.28
N ARG A 139 -9.26 -3.75 4.31
CA ARG A 139 -10.72 -3.83 4.38
C ARG A 139 -11.20 -5.26 4.24
N TYR A 140 -10.63 -5.96 3.28
CA TYR A 140 -11.06 -7.31 2.99
C TYR A 140 -10.77 -8.28 4.14
N SER A 141 -9.56 -8.25 4.70
CA SER A 141 -9.19 -9.10 5.84
C SER A 141 -10.09 -8.87 7.06
N ARG A 142 -10.39 -7.62 7.38
CA ARG A 142 -11.32 -7.29 8.47
C ARG A 142 -12.74 -7.70 8.16
N GLY A 143 -13.19 -7.52 6.92
CA GLY A 143 -14.52 -7.98 6.47
C GLY A 143 -14.70 -9.48 6.64
N VAL A 144 -13.70 -10.28 6.25
CA VAL A 144 -13.70 -11.76 6.43
C VAL A 144 -13.82 -12.16 7.91
N LEU A 145 -13.23 -11.39 8.81
CA LEU A 145 -13.31 -11.62 10.25
C LEU A 145 -14.57 -11.08 10.92
N GLY A 146 -15.43 -10.41 10.17
CA GLY A 146 -16.61 -9.73 10.72
C GLY A 146 -16.28 -8.49 11.57
N GLU A 147 -15.06 -7.97 11.48
CA GLU A 147 -14.57 -6.82 12.24
C GLU A 147 -14.49 -5.55 11.37
N GLY A 148 -14.92 -5.63 10.11
CA GLY A 148 -14.90 -4.54 9.16
C GLY A 148 -16.05 -3.55 9.36
N CYS A 149 -15.99 -2.45 8.62
CA CYS A 149 -17.17 -1.62 8.34
C CYS A 149 -17.80 -2.08 7.02
N ALA A 150 -18.94 -1.49 6.66
CA ALA A 150 -19.67 -1.82 5.43
C ALA A 150 -18.99 -1.31 4.15
N ASP A 151 -17.71 -0.92 4.22
CA ASP A 151 -16.95 -0.43 3.08
C ASP A 151 -16.67 -1.57 2.10
N ASP A 152 -16.90 -1.28 0.83
CA ASP A 152 -16.45 -2.13 -0.26
C ASP A 152 -14.90 -2.16 -0.30
N PRO A 153 -14.25 -3.32 -0.25
CA PRO A 153 -12.80 -3.43 -0.34
C PRO A 153 -12.24 -3.16 -1.74
N GLU A 154 -13.08 -3.22 -2.77
CA GLU A 154 -12.66 -3.11 -4.17
C GLU A 154 -12.32 -1.67 -4.56
N ASP A 155 -11.34 -1.53 -5.46
CA ASP A 155 -10.93 -0.25 -6.07
C ASP A 155 -10.51 0.85 -5.09
N TRP A 156 -9.91 0.50 -3.97
CA TRP A 156 -9.36 1.48 -3.04
C TRP A 156 -7.83 1.57 -3.06
N CYS A 157 -7.16 0.54 -3.57
CA CYS A 157 -5.71 0.52 -3.74
C CYS A 157 -5.37 0.74 -5.21
N ILE A 158 -4.45 1.66 -5.49
CA ILE A 158 -4.02 2.01 -6.84
C ILE A 158 -2.54 1.66 -6.95
N GLY A 159 -2.22 0.64 -7.74
CA GLY A 159 -0.86 0.32 -8.15
C GLY A 159 -0.42 1.22 -9.30
N VAL A 160 0.83 1.64 -9.32
CA VAL A 160 1.39 2.49 -10.36
C VAL A 160 2.66 1.88 -10.97
N GLY A 161 2.95 2.20 -12.23
CA GLY A 161 4.13 1.69 -12.93
C GLY A 161 4.13 0.16 -13.02
N ASP A 162 5.27 -0.45 -12.74
CA ASP A 162 5.44 -1.92 -12.80
C ASP A 162 4.54 -2.66 -11.80
N MET A 163 4.16 -2.02 -10.70
CA MET A 163 3.19 -2.60 -9.76
C MET A 163 1.79 -2.72 -10.37
N ALA A 164 1.40 -1.81 -11.27
CA ALA A 164 0.13 -1.94 -11.98
C ALA A 164 0.13 -3.22 -12.84
N ASP A 165 1.20 -3.46 -13.58
CA ASP A 165 1.36 -4.67 -14.40
C ASP A 165 1.36 -5.93 -13.52
N TYR A 166 2.10 -5.92 -12.41
CA TYR A 166 2.12 -7.02 -11.45
C TYR A 166 0.74 -7.36 -10.91
N LEU A 167 -0.04 -6.37 -10.47
CA LEU A 167 -1.37 -6.59 -9.92
C LEU A 167 -2.31 -7.22 -10.96
N VAL A 168 -2.26 -6.75 -12.20
CA VAL A 168 -3.12 -7.28 -13.28
C VAL A 168 -2.69 -8.68 -13.71
N GLU A 169 -1.41 -8.91 -13.96
CA GLU A 169 -0.89 -10.21 -14.38
C GLU A 169 -1.09 -11.30 -13.32
N THR A 170 -1.18 -10.94 -12.05
CA THR A 170 -1.38 -11.89 -10.94
C THR A 170 -2.83 -11.95 -10.44
N ASN A 171 -3.78 -11.35 -11.18
CA ASN A 171 -5.21 -11.33 -10.85
C ASN A 171 -5.52 -10.72 -9.45
N LYS A 172 -4.81 -9.65 -9.10
CA LYS A 172 -5.02 -8.87 -7.88
C LYS A 172 -5.62 -7.49 -8.15
N GLY A 173 -5.82 -7.13 -9.42
CA GLY A 173 -6.37 -5.87 -9.84
C GLY A 173 -6.67 -5.85 -11.34
N HIS A 174 -7.05 -4.69 -11.81
CA HIS A 174 -7.36 -4.44 -13.22
C HIS A 174 -6.87 -3.05 -13.63
N TYR A 175 -6.50 -2.88 -14.89
CA TYR A 175 -6.07 -1.58 -15.41
C TYR A 175 -7.18 -0.56 -15.35
N ILE A 176 -6.83 0.67 -15.00
CA ILE A 176 -7.74 1.82 -14.95
C ILE A 176 -7.14 3.03 -15.68
N THR A 177 -7.98 3.95 -16.09
CA THR A 177 -7.57 5.23 -16.68
C THR A 177 -7.26 6.25 -15.59
N ARG A 178 -6.59 7.36 -15.97
CA ARG A 178 -6.34 8.50 -15.08
C ARG A 178 -7.64 9.09 -14.52
N GLU A 179 -8.67 9.19 -15.35
CA GLU A 179 -10.00 9.67 -14.92
C GLU A 179 -10.56 8.78 -13.82
N LYS A 180 -10.42 7.45 -13.97
CA LYS A 180 -10.86 6.51 -12.94
C LYS A 180 -10.06 6.62 -11.65
N VAL A 181 -8.74 6.87 -11.73
CA VAL A 181 -7.93 7.21 -10.55
C VAL A 181 -8.53 8.41 -9.83
N MET A 182 -8.81 9.50 -10.55
CA MET A 182 -9.39 10.73 -9.97
C MET A 182 -10.77 10.48 -9.33
N GLU A 183 -11.60 9.62 -9.93
CA GLU A 183 -12.88 9.22 -9.32
C GLU A 183 -12.68 8.48 -7.99
N ILE A 184 -11.72 7.56 -7.92
CA ILE A 184 -11.39 6.82 -6.70
C ILE A 184 -10.89 7.76 -5.62
N LEU A 185 -10.00 8.68 -5.97
CA LEU A 185 -9.46 9.68 -5.04
C LEU A 185 -10.59 10.59 -4.50
N GLN A 186 -11.45 11.11 -5.38
CA GLN A 186 -12.57 11.96 -4.95
C GLN A 186 -13.54 11.18 -4.04
N ARG A 187 -13.85 9.92 -4.39
CA ARG A 187 -14.68 9.06 -3.52
C ARG A 187 -14.03 8.85 -2.15
N ALA A 188 -12.71 8.70 -2.10
CA ALA A 188 -11.98 8.57 -0.84
C ALA A 188 -12.08 9.84 0.00
N GLU A 189 -11.90 11.02 -0.59
CA GLU A 189 -12.03 12.30 0.07
C GLU A 189 -13.46 12.53 0.62
N ASP A 190 -14.47 12.20 -0.18
CA ASP A 190 -15.89 12.32 0.22
C ASP A 190 -16.22 11.43 1.44
N ASN A 191 -15.50 10.31 1.59
CA ASN A 191 -15.62 9.42 2.75
C ASN A 191 -14.68 9.79 3.91
N GLY A 192 -13.84 10.82 3.77
CA GLY A 192 -12.87 11.22 4.79
C GLY A 192 -11.72 10.24 4.97
N PHE A 193 -11.32 9.56 3.89
CA PHE A 193 -10.19 8.65 3.91
C PHE A 193 -8.85 9.39 3.75
N VAL A 194 -7.80 8.77 4.24
CA VAL A 194 -6.43 9.29 4.21
C VAL A 194 -5.70 8.75 2.99
N HIS A 195 -5.10 9.64 2.20
CA HIS A 195 -4.20 9.23 1.14
C HIS A 195 -2.83 8.90 1.71
N GLN A 196 -2.30 7.74 1.31
CA GLN A 196 -0.95 7.31 1.64
C GLN A 196 -0.24 6.82 0.39
N ILE A 197 1.04 7.15 0.27
CA ILE A 197 1.92 6.62 -0.76
C ILE A 197 2.95 5.67 -0.14
N THR A 198 3.41 4.72 -0.94
CA THR A 198 4.42 3.75 -0.54
C THR A 198 5.78 4.22 -1.04
N ASN A 199 6.54 4.92 -0.24
CA ASN A 199 7.84 5.49 -0.62
C ASN A 199 9.02 4.81 0.07
N ILE A 200 8.91 3.51 0.31
CA ILE A 200 9.96 2.72 0.98
C ILE A 200 11.21 2.52 0.13
N ASP A 201 11.08 2.67 -1.20
CA ASP A 201 12.19 2.50 -2.16
C ASP A 201 12.91 3.82 -2.49
N GLY A 202 12.66 4.87 -1.72
CA GLY A 202 13.27 6.19 -1.88
C GLY A 202 12.26 7.31 -2.18
N GLU A 203 12.76 8.53 -2.23
CA GLU A 203 11.91 9.73 -2.41
C GLU A 203 11.33 9.85 -3.82
N ASP A 204 12.01 9.26 -4.80
CA ASP A 204 11.65 9.37 -6.22
C ASP A 204 10.78 8.22 -6.73
N LYS A 205 10.35 7.31 -5.87
CA LYS A 205 9.62 6.12 -6.29
C LYS A 205 8.51 5.76 -5.33
N ILE A 206 7.35 5.46 -5.91
CA ILE A 206 6.25 4.80 -5.20
C ILE A 206 5.81 3.59 -6.02
N PHE A 207 5.15 2.64 -5.39
CA PHE A 207 4.50 1.53 -6.09
C PHE A 207 2.97 1.54 -5.93
N ALA A 208 2.44 2.25 -4.95
CA ALA A 208 0.99 2.36 -4.77
C ALA A 208 0.56 3.68 -4.13
N ILE A 209 -0.69 4.04 -4.40
CA ILE A 209 -1.46 5.09 -3.72
C ILE A 209 -2.62 4.40 -3.01
N CYS A 210 -2.65 4.50 -1.68
CA CYS A 210 -3.68 3.91 -0.84
C CYS A 210 -4.69 4.96 -0.39
N ASN A 211 -5.96 4.55 -0.31
CA ASN A 211 -7.08 5.37 0.17
C ASN A 211 -7.62 4.76 1.46
N CYS A 212 -7.11 5.20 2.58
CA CYS A 212 -7.15 4.48 3.84
C CYS A 212 -8.24 4.98 4.79
N ASN A 213 -9.15 4.09 5.19
CA ASN A 213 -10.00 4.33 6.33
C ASN A 213 -9.19 4.15 7.62
N VAL A 214 -9.15 5.18 8.47
CA VAL A 214 -8.34 5.22 9.71
C VAL A 214 -8.69 4.10 10.69
N ASN A 215 -9.94 3.66 10.72
CA ASN A 215 -10.41 2.59 11.61
C ASN A 215 -10.14 1.18 11.07
N ILE A 216 -9.76 1.08 9.80
CA ILE A 216 -9.56 -0.20 9.09
C ILE A 216 -8.09 -0.42 8.75
N CYS A 217 -7.41 0.60 8.22
CA CYS A 217 -6.06 0.49 7.70
C CYS A 217 -5.08 -0.05 8.75
N ASN A 218 -4.37 -1.12 8.42
CA ASN A 218 -3.40 -1.73 9.31
C ASN A 218 -2.28 -0.75 9.67
N ALA A 219 -1.73 -0.02 8.69
CA ALA A 219 -0.67 0.96 8.90
C ALA A 219 -1.11 2.08 9.85
N LEU A 220 -2.28 2.70 9.61
CA LEU A 220 -2.77 3.81 10.44
C LEU A 220 -3.12 3.35 11.86
N ARG A 221 -3.77 2.19 12.02
CA ARG A 221 -4.07 1.63 13.34
C ARG A 221 -2.80 1.28 14.12
N THR A 222 -1.83 0.66 13.46
CA THR A 222 -0.54 0.32 14.06
C THR A 222 0.20 1.58 14.51
N SER A 223 0.23 2.61 13.67
CA SER A 223 0.82 3.89 14.00
C SER A 223 0.18 4.52 15.24
N GLN A 224 -1.15 4.53 15.32
CA GLN A 224 -1.88 5.06 16.49
C GLN A 224 -1.65 4.23 17.75
N LEU A 225 -1.76 2.89 17.65
CA LEU A 225 -1.67 1.98 18.79
C LEU A 225 -0.29 2.02 19.47
N PHE A 226 0.76 2.14 18.68
CA PHE A 226 2.14 2.10 19.17
C PHE A 226 2.82 3.47 19.18
N ASN A 227 2.09 4.53 18.84
CA ASN A 227 2.66 5.88 18.66
C ASN A 227 3.91 5.86 17.78
N THR A 228 3.86 5.06 16.72
CA THR A 228 4.97 4.87 15.77
C THR A 228 4.75 5.78 14.56
N PRO A 229 5.63 6.73 14.29
CA PRO A 229 5.50 7.63 13.16
C PRO A 229 5.68 6.90 11.84
N ASN A 230 5.20 7.49 10.75
CA ASN A 230 5.60 7.09 9.41
C ASN A 230 7.11 7.33 9.22
N MET A 231 7.75 6.51 8.39
CA MET A 231 9.19 6.66 8.07
C MET A 231 9.47 8.02 7.40
N SER A 232 8.54 8.48 6.61
CA SER A 232 8.57 9.79 5.96
C SER A 232 7.45 10.66 6.53
N ARG A 233 7.77 11.91 6.86
CA ARG A 233 6.82 12.87 7.41
C ARG A 233 6.42 13.87 6.34
N SER A 234 5.14 14.24 6.32
CA SER A 234 4.66 15.33 5.49
C SER A 234 5.31 16.65 5.88
N ALA A 235 5.62 17.47 4.87
CA ALA A 235 6.05 18.86 5.06
C ALA A 235 4.87 19.79 5.37
N TYR A 236 3.64 19.32 5.19
CA TYR A 236 2.44 20.08 5.44
C TYR A 236 1.91 19.85 6.87
N VAL A 237 1.29 20.88 7.41
CA VAL A 237 0.60 20.84 8.70
C VAL A 237 -0.87 21.14 8.47
N ALA A 238 -1.74 20.25 8.93
CA ALA A 238 -3.17 20.50 8.87
C ALA A 238 -3.60 21.59 9.85
N LYS A 239 -4.37 22.54 9.36
CA LYS A 239 -4.92 23.64 10.15
C LYS A 239 -6.44 23.60 10.13
N VAL A 240 -7.05 23.76 11.28
CA VAL A 240 -8.50 23.80 11.41
C VAL A 240 -8.95 25.26 11.53
N GLU A 241 -9.85 25.70 10.65
CA GLU A 241 -10.54 26.97 10.79
C GLU A 241 -11.60 26.87 11.90
N THR A 242 -11.31 27.48 13.04
CA THR A 242 -12.15 27.35 14.26
C THR A 242 -13.57 27.86 14.06
N LYS A 243 -13.78 28.82 13.16
CA LYS A 243 -15.11 29.36 12.84
C LYS A 243 -16.03 28.35 12.13
N ASP A 244 -15.44 27.40 11.41
CA ASP A 244 -16.14 26.39 10.64
C ASP A 244 -16.16 25.02 11.35
N CYS A 245 -15.52 24.95 12.52
CA CYS A 245 -15.41 23.74 13.32
C CYS A 245 -16.71 23.44 14.07
N VAL A 246 -17.31 22.31 13.75
CA VAL A 246 -18.53 21.80 14.43
C VAL A 246 -18.23 20.85 15.59
N ALA A 247 -16.98 20.74 15.99
CA ALA A 247 -16.49 19.89 17.08
C ALA A 247 -16.88 18.39 16.94
N CYS A 248 -17.00 17.87 15.72
CA CYS A 248 -17.39 16.48 15.48
C CYS A 248 -16.29 15.44 15.80
N GLY A 249 -15.07 15.86 16.11
CA GLY A 249 -13.94 15.00 16.46
C GLY A 249 -13.29 14.24 15.30
N ARG A 250 -13.81 14.32 14.06
CA ARG A 250 -13.26 13.58 12.91
C ARG A 250 -11.78 13.84 12.66
N CYS A 251 -11.35 15.10 12.77
CA CYS A 251 -9.93 15.44 12.56
C CYS A 251 -9.00 14.80 13.61
N VAL A 252 -9.45 14.60 14.84
CA VAL A 252 -8.66 13.93 15.90
C VAL A 252 -8.37 12.47 15.54
N CYS A 253 -9.25 11.84 14.75
CA CYS A 253 -9.04 10.48 14.25
C CYS A 253 -8.14 10.41 13.01
N LEU A 254 -8.06 11.52 12.25
CA LEU A 254 -7.37 11.57 10.96
C LEU A 254 -5.96 12.17 11.06
N LEU A 255 -5.76 13.06 12.03
CA LEU A 255 -4.52 13.80 12.19
C LEU A 255 -3.77 13.30 13.41
N TYR A 256 -2.52 12.94 13.21
CA TYR A 256 -1.60 12.70 14.31
C TYR A 256 -1.21 14.04 14.91
N THR A 257 -1.66 14.28 16.11
CA THR A 257 -1.20 15.42 16.91
C THR A 257 0.00 15.02 17.75
#